data_c18d9f5aea42a4195d28fc42dbb8b313
#
_entry.id   c18d9f5aea42a4195d28fc42dbb8b313
#
_cell.length_a   1.000
_cell.length_b   1.000
_cell.length_c   1.000
_cell.angle_alpha   90.00
_cell.angle_beta   90.00
_cell.angle_gamma   90.00
#
_symmetry.space_group_name_H-M   'P 1'
#
loop_
_entity.id
_entity.type
_entity.pdbx_description
1 polymer ?
#
loop_
_entity_poly.entity_id
_entity_poly.type
_entity_poly.pdbx_seq_one_letter_code
_entity_poly.pdbx_strand_id
1 'polypeptide(L)'
;MALNEYEDLYLHAVNAPSGYQILDRCMKMAKLLIDKNISYGDSALSPNRIFAQSDNIEQIKVRIDDKLNRVKNNQGFAGDNDIDDLIGYLILLKIAVDKNAIKEV
;
A
#
# COMPACT_ATOMS: atom_id res chain seq x y z
N MET A 1 1.03 -15.47 8.56
CA MET A 1 1.07 -16.29 7.32
C MET A 1 2.19 -17.30 7.43
N ALA A 2 1.91 -18.59 7.24
CA ALA A 2 2.92 -19.65 7.32
C ALA A 2 3.83 -19.64 6.09
N LEU A 3 5.07 -20.15 6.21
CA LEU A 3 6.02 -20.18 5.10
C LEU A 3 5.49 -20.98 3.90
N ASN A 4 4.78 -22.10 4.14
CA ASN A 4 4.22 -22.92 3.05
C ASN A 4 3.14 -22.19 2.24
N GLU A 5 2.49 -21.18 2.79
CA GLU A 5 1.53 -20.34 2.03
C GLU A 5 2.25 -19.52 0.96
N TYR A 6 3.46 -19.04 1.24
CA TYR A 6 4.27 -18.32 0.24
C TYR A 6 4.77 -19.27 -0.85
N GLU A 7 5.19 -20.49 -0.46
CA GLU A 7 5.59 -21.52 -1.42
C GLU A 7 4.43 -21.89 -2.32
N ASP A 8 3.24 -22.10 -1.74
CA ASP A 8 2.01 -22.41 -2.49
C ASP A 8 1.67 -21.30 -3.48
N LEU A 9 1.81 -20.04 -3.08
CA LEU A 9 1.57 -18.91 -3.96
C LEU A 9 2.54 -18.89 -5.14
N TYR A 10 3.81 -19.17 -4.88
CA TYR A 10 4.82 -19.25 -5.93
C TYR A 10 4.48 -20.36 -6.93
N LEU A 11 4.15 -21.55 -6.44
CA LEU A 11 3.75 -22.68 -7.27
C LEU A 11 2.46 -22.41 -8.03
N HIS A 12 1.53 -21.70 -7.43
CA HIS A 12 0.29 -21.27 -8.07
C HIS A 12 0.54 -20.31 -9.22
N ALA A 13 1.50 -19.40 -9.07
CA ALA A 13 1.84 -18.40 -10.09
C ALA A 13 2.28 -19.04 -11.41
N VAL A 14 2.89 -20.22 -11.36
CA VAL A 14 3.32 -20.97 -12.58
C VAL A 14 2.13 -21.23 -13.51
N ASN A 15 0.93 -21.42 -12.97
CA ASN A 15 -0.26 -21.79 -13.74
C ASN A 15 -0.97 -20.60 -14.40
N ALA A 16 -0.57 -19.38 -14.11
CA ALA A 16 -1.18 -18.19 -14.68
C ALA A 16 -0.30 -17.60 -15.79
N PRO A 17 -0.89 -17.11 -16.91
CA PRO A 17 -0.09 -16.54 -18.01
C PRO A 17 0.86 -15.43 -17.60
N SER A 18 0.48 -14.59 -16.62
CA SER A 18 1.31 -13.51 -16.11
C SER A 18 1.65 -13.68 -14.62
N GLY A 19 1.60 -14.91 -14.12
CA GLY A 19 1.74 -15.19 -12.69
C GLY A 19 3.06 -14.71 -12.10
N TYR A 20 4.17 -14.93 -12.79
CA TYR A 20 5.48 -14.51 -12.30
C TYR A 20 5.61 -12.98 -12.28
N GLN A 21 5.10 -12.29 -13.30
CA GLN A 21 5.14 -10.84 -13.36
C GLN A 21 4.31 -10.21 -12.25
N ILE A 22 3.13 -10.78 -11.97
CA ILE A 22 2.27 -10.32 -10.88
C ILE A 22 2.97 -10.52 -9.54
N LEU A 23 3.49 -11.73 -9.30
CA LEU A 23 4.17 -12.04 -8.05
C LEU A 23 5.41 -11.15 -7.84
N ASP A 24 6.21 -10.97 -8.89
CA ASP A 24 7.41 -10.13 -8.83
C ASP A 24 7.06 -8.68 -8.47
N ARG A 25 6.03 -8.12 -9.07
CA ARG A 25 5.58 -6.75 -8.77
C ARG A 25 5.04 -6.62 -7.35
N CYS A 26 4.29 -7.61 -6.89
CA CYS A 26 3.79 -7.61 -5.52
C CYS A 26 4.92 -7.69 -4.49
N MET A 27 5.94 -8.51 -4.75
CA MET A 27 7.09 -8.64 -3.86
C MET A 27 7.91 -7.35 -3.81
N LYS A 28 8.13 -6.70 -4.96
CA LYS A 28 8.82 -5.40 -5.02
C LYS A 28 8.04 -4.32 -4.29
N MET A 29 6.72 -4.31 -4.42
CA MET A 29 5.87 -3.36 -3.71
C MET A 29 5.91 -3.61 -2.20
N ALA A 30 5.86 -4.87 -1.78
CA ALA A 30 5.96 -5.22 -0.36
C ALA A 30 7.27 -4.72 0.24
N LYS A 31 8.38 -4.94 -0.43
CA LYS A 31 9.69 -4.46 0.04
C LYS A 31 9.72 -2.94 0.14
N LEU A 32 9.28 -2.23 -0.88
CA LEU A 32 9.26 -0.76 -0.89
C LEU A 32 8.38 -0.21 0.23
N LEU A 33 7.18 -0.77 0.41
CA LEU A 33 6.22 -0.31 1.40
C LEU A 33 6.70 -0.59 2.82
N ILE A 34 7.31 -1.75 3.05
CA ILE A 34 7.89 -2.11 4.35
C ILE A 34 9.08 -1.19 4.67
N ASP A 35 9.97 -0.95 3.71
CA ASP A 35 11.10 -0.04 3.91
C ASP A 35 10.63 1.38 4.27
N LYS A 36 9.58 1.87 3.61
CA LYS A 36 8.98 3.17 3.96
C LYS A 36 8.34 3.16 5.33
N ASN A 37 7.66 2.09 5.70
CA ASN A 37 7.05 1.94 7.02
C ASN A 37 8.09 2.01 8.13
N ILE A 38 9.22 1.34 7.94
CA ILE A 38 10.34 1.39 8.89
C ILE A 38 10.88 2.83 8.98
N SER A 39 11.10 3.48 7.83
CA SER A 39 11.68 4.82 7.79
C SER A 39 10.78 5.89 8.40
N TYR A 40 9.47 5.76 8.24
CA TYR A 40 8.51 6.77 8.70
C TYR A 40 7.81 6.40 10.02
N GLY A 41 8.24 5.34 10.68
CA GLY A 41 7.69 4.97 11.98
C GLY A 41 6.21 4.63 11.97
N ASP A 42 5.73 3.97 10.90
CA ASP A 42 4.32 3.58 10.76
C ASP A 42 3.34 4.77 10.73
N SER A 43 3.81 5.94 10.29
CA SER A 43 3.02 7.18 10.38
C SER A 43 1.72 7.18 9.59
N ALA A 44 1.60 6.38 8.51
CA ALA A 44 0.37 6.31 7.73
C ALA A 44 -0.75 5.59 8.49
N LEU A 45 -0.42 4.56 9.27
CA LEU A 45 -1.39 3.76 10.04
C LEU A 45 -1.51 4.22 11.49
N SER A 46 -0.43 4.79 12.04
CA SER A 46 -0.36 5.28 13.42
C SER A 46 0.24 6.68 13.43
N PRO A 47 -0.45 7.67 12.87
CA PRO A 47 0.09 9.02 12.74
C PRO A 47 0.20 9.72 14.10
N ASN A 48 1.26 10.53 14.24
CA ASN A 48 1.41 11.39 15.40
C ASN A 48 0.53 12.64 15.21
N ARG A 49 -0.57 12.73 15.95
CA ARG A 49 -1.58 13.79 15.84
C ARG A 49 -1.24 14.92 16.81
N ILE A 50 -0.78 16.05 16.27
CA ILE A 50 -0.49 17.25 17.06
C ILE A 50 -1.66 18.24 16.95
N PHE A 51 -2.07 18.57 15.75
CA PHE A 51 -3.14 19.54 15.50
C PHE A 51 -4.35 18.96 14.80
N ALA A 52 -4.13 18.00 13.85
CA ALA A 52 -5.20 17.43 13.07
C ALA A 52 -5.93 16.33 13.86
N GLN A 53 -7.26 16.34 13.77
CA GLN A 53 -8.11 15.33 14.41
C GLN A 53 -8.88 14.47 13.40
N SER A 54 -8.55 14.62 12.12
CA SER A 54 -9.23 13.86 11.08
C SER A 54 -8.91 12.36 11.18
N ASP A 55 -9.86 11.54 10.76
CA ASP A 55 -9.74 10.09 10.73
C ASP A 55 -8.57 9.66 9.85
N ASN A 56 -7.86 8.63 10.29
CA ASN A 56 -6.74 8.05 9.58
C ASN A 56 -7.13 7.54 8.19
N ILE A 57 -8.27 6.87 8.08
CA ILE A 57 -8.79 6.37 6.81
C ILE A 57 -9.05 7.53 5.85
N GLU A 58 -9.68 8.60 6.32
CA GLU A 58 -9.94 9.77 5.49
C GLU A 58 -8.66 10.45 5.00
N GLN A 59 -7.62 10.50 5.83
CA GLN A 59 -6.33 11.04 5.42
C GLN A 59 -5.66 10.19 4.33
N ILE A 60 -5.74 8.87 4.44
CA ILE A 60 -5.21 7.98 3.41
C ILE A 60 -5.98 8.20 2.10
N LYS A 61 -7.31 8.36 2.16
CA LYS A 61 -8.13 8.65 0.97
C LYS A 61 -7.75 9.97 0.31
N VAL A 62 -7.44 11.01 1.08
CA VAL A 62 -6.96 12.29 0.52
C VAL A 62 -5.68 12.09 -0.26
N ARG A 63 -4.75 11.30 0.25
CA ARG A 63 -3.50 11.02 -0.47
C ARG A 63 -3.73 10.20 -1.73
N ILE A 64 -4.69 9.29 -1.71
CA ILE A 64 -5.09 8.54 -2.91
C ILE A 64 -5.64 9.51 -3.97
N ASP A 65 -6.52 10.43 -3.58
CA ASP A 65 -7.06 11.44 -4.49
C ASP A 65 -5.95 12.28 -5.12
N ASP A 66 -4.97 12.72 -4.32
CA ASP A 66 -3.83 13.48 -4.82
C ASP A 66 -3.03 12.71 -5.87
N LYS A 67 -2.77 11.42 -5.61
CA LYS A 67 -2.01 10.59 -6.56
C LYS A 67 -2.81 10.30 -7.82
N LEU A 68 -4.11 10.09 -7.70
CA LEU A 68 -5.00 9.92 -8.87
C LEU A 68 -4.98 11.18 -9.75
N ASN A 69 -5.02 12.36 -9.15
CA ASN A 69 -4.93 13.61 -9.88
C ASN A 69 -3.61 13.73 -10.64
N ARG A 70 -2.49 13.37 -10.00
CA ARG A 70 -1.17 13.42 -10.65
C ARG A 70 -1.09 12.46 -11.82
N VAL A 71 -1.59 11.25 -11.66
CA VAL A 71 -1.61 10.25 -12.75
C VAL A 71 -2.49 10.74 -13.90
N LYS A 72 -3.68 11.25 -13.58
CA LYS A 72 -4.63 11.77 -14.57
C LYS A 72 -4.04 12.92 -15.40
N ASN A 73 -3.36 13.85 -14.72
CA ASN A 73 -2.84 15.06 -15.34
C ASN A 73 -1.40 14.92 -15.82
N ASN A 74 -0.81 13.74 -15.69
CA ASN A 74 0.59 13.47 -16.02
C ASN A 74 1.54 14.48 -15.33
N GLN A 75 1.25 14.80 -14.08
CA GLN A 75 1.99 15.78 -13.26
C GLN A 75 2.84 15.03 -12.24
N GLY A 76 4.07 14.72 -12.56
CA GLY A 76 4.98 14.12 -11.60
C GLY A 76 6.30 14.87 -11.61
N PHE A 77 7.02 14.83 -10.50
CA PHE A 77 8.41 15.27 -10.45
C PHE A 77 9.32 14.11 -10.85
N ALA A 78 10.46 14.44 -11.43
CA ALA A 78 11.48 13.45 -11.74
C ALA A 78 11.86 12.69 -10.45
N GLY A 79 11.83 11.37 -10.50
CA GLY A 79 12.11 10.51 -9.35
C GLY A 79 10.90 10.09 -8.55
N ASP A 80 9.75 10.73 -8.72
CA ASP A 80 8.51 10.28 -8.10
C ASP A 80 7.87 9.16 -8.92
N ASN A 81 7.30 8.18 -8.25
CA ASN A 81 6.51 7.14 -8.89
C ASN A 81 5.09 7.16 -8.32
N ASP A 82 4.23 7.91 -8.97
CA ASP A 82 2.86 8.11 -8.51
C ASP A 82 2.03 6.82 -8.56
N ILE A 83 2.32 5.93 -9.50
CA ILE A 83 1.63 4.63 -9.59
C ILE A 83 2.01 3.74 -8.40
N ASP A 84 3.30 3.62 -8.08
CA ASP A 84 3.76 2.86 -6.92
C ASP A 84 3.21 3.45 -5.63
N ASP A 85 3.22 4.77 -5.48
CA ASP A 85 2.65 5.44 -4.32
C ASP A 85 1.16 5.16 -4.18
N LEU A 86 0.42 5.19 -5.28
CA LEU A 86 -1.01 4.88 -5.29
C LEU A 86 -1.28 3.44 -4.84
N ILE A 87 -0.52 2.47 -5.37
CA ILE A 87 -0.64 1.07 -4.96
C ILE A 87 -0.36 0.94 -3.46
N GLY A 88 0.69 1.59 -2.98
CA GLY A 88 1.05 1.58 -1.56
C GLY A 88 -0.06 2.13 -0.68
N TYR A 89 -0.64 3.27 -1.02
CA TYR A 89 -1.75 3.85 -0.25
C TYR A 89 -3.00 2.98 -0.27
N LEU A 90 -3.29 2.30 -1.37
CA LEU A 90 -4.42 1.37 -1.45
C LEU A 90 -4.22 0.16 -0.53
N ILE A 91 -3.01 -0.37 -0.45
CA ILE A 91 -2.66 -1.44 0.50
C ILE A 91 -2.84 -0.94 1.94
N LEU A 92 -2.33 0.25 2.25
CA LEU A 92 -2.46 0.85 3.58
C LEU A 92 -3.93 1.09 3.94
N LEU A 93 -4.74 1.52 2.97
CA LEU A 93 -6.17 1.71 3.17
C LEU A 93 -6.84 0.38 3.57
N LYS A 94 -6.51 -0.71 2.87
CA LYS A 94 -7.06 -2.03 3.23
C LYS A 94 -6.67 -2.43 4.66
N ILE A 95 -5.43 -2.21 5.06
CA ILE A 95 -4.98 -2.51 6.42
C ILE A 95 -5.76 -1.69 7.45
N ALA A 96 -5.93 -0.39 7.19
CA ALA A 96 -6.67 0.49 8.10
C ALA A 96 -8.14 0.10 8.22
N VAL A 97 -8.78 -0.26 7.12
CA VAL A 97 -10.17 -0.74 7.10
C VAL A 97 -10.28 -2.05 7.88
N ASP A 98 -9.36 -2.99 7.68
CA ASP A 98 -9.36 -4.27 8.37
C ASP A 98 -9.20 -4.08 9.89
N LYS A 99 -8.33 -3.19 10.32
CA LYS A 99 -8.14 -2.86 11.73
C LYS A 99 -9.41 -2.26 12.35
N ASN A 100 -10.10 -1.38 11.63
CA ASN A 100 -11.35 -0.80 12.12
C ASN A 100 -12.47 -1.82 12.22
N ALA A 101 -12.57 -2.74 11.27
CA ALA A 101 -13.56 -3.82 11.31
C ALA A 101 -13.37 -4.71 12.55
N ILE A 102 -12.10 -4.99 12.91
CA ILE A 102 -11.82 -5.76 14.14
C ILE A 102 -12.25 -4.99 15.38
N LYS A 103 -12.05 -3.67 15.42
CA LYS A 103 -12.46 -2.83 16.55
C LYS A 103 -13.97 -2.71 16.71
N GLU A 104 -14.72 -2.83 15.64
CA GLU A 104 -16.17 -2.73 15.65
C GLU A 104 -16.87 -4.02 16.12
N VAL A 105 -16.14 -5.10 16.22
CA VAL A 105 -16.61 -6.38 16.72
C VAL A 105 -16.49 -6.44 18.24
#